data_3615bbf309ddeccb874184d14f82f154
#
_entry.id   3615bbf309ddeccb874184d14f82f154
#
_cell.length_a   1.000
_cell.length_b   1.000
_cell.length_c   1.000
_cell.angle_alpha   90.00
_cell.angle_beta   90.00
_cell.angle_gamma   90.00
#
_symmetry.space_group_name_H-M   'P 1'
#
loop_
_entity.id
_entity.type
_entity.pdbx_description
1 polymer ?
#
loop_
_entity_poly.entity_id
_entity_poly.type
_entity_poly.pdbx_seq_one_letter_code
_entity_poly.pdbx_strand_id
1 'polypeptide(L)'
;AALIVVWVLDFAFELSGSAAAVTLSFSAALLLILILLDTLKSGGPEFRVSAADRLPRRYLRRRPFKTAAETVLRLFPFPEPVGLYRIGSAGADSPVLVTGNFDLTLRRVCSALNNLDCWLLVCDSRGVNVWCSSMAGHFTTASVVRAIQRSGLSGRVSSRLLILPQLCASAVSLEELKERSGFQARFGPLYIRDIRRYLENPSDPDIRSAVFPLKDRLEMSLGTPILLSIVVALIYNFIGLGHLFVVLPSLYIASLLHASVFPRRPLVRIGPWALLYGVAVFLLAGLLSRGLFPDHVLLYALTVGVGAAYLVTEFSGWSPLLKYSLIPYKKPRVRVEEEICIGCRRCVEVCPRAVFRMEGGSAEVVQEDRCVVCRSCFSQCPTGAVTIFSLIFS
;
A
#
# COMPACT_ATOMS: atom_id res chain seq x y z
N ALA A 1 2.72 2.40 -20.33
CA ALA A 1 2.29 2.83 -21.67
C ALA A 1 2.67 1.78 -22.72
N ALA A 2 3.94 1.35 -22.80
CA ALA A 2 4.38 0.33 -23.78
C ALA A 2 3.64 -1.01 -23.64
N LEU A 3 3.37 -1.48 -22.43
CA LEU A 3 2.64 -2.72 -22.18
C LEU A 3 1.15 -2.64 -22.60
N ILE A 4 0.52 -1.50 -22.44
CA ILE A 4 -0.86 -1.28 -22.90
C ILE A 4 -0.89 -1.26 -24.44
N VAL A 5 0.10 -0.66 -25.08
CA VAL A 5 0.23 -0.64 -26.53
C VAL A 5 0.52 -2.05 -27.07
N VAL A 6 1.43 -2.78 -26.45
CA VAL A 6 1.71 -4.19 -26.79
C VAL A 6 0.44 -5.05 -26.61
N TRP A 7 -0.32 -4.82 -25.56
CA TRP A 7 -1.57 -5.54 -25.28
C TRP A 7 -2.68 -5.22 -26.29
N VAL A 8 -2.80 -3.96 -26.69
CA VAL A 8 -3.77 -3.53 -27.74
C VAL A 8 -3.35 -4.04 -29.12
N LEU A 9 -2.05 -4.10 -29.40
CA LEU A 9 -1.52 -4.69 -30.64
C LEU A 9 -1.67 -6.21 -30.65
N ASP A 10 -1.45 -6.89 -29.53
CA ASP A 10 -1.67 -8.33 -29.36
C ASP A 10 -3.15 -8.68 -29.58
N PHE A 11 -4.06 -7.89 -29.06
CA PHE A 11 -5.49 -8.01 -29.30
C PHE A 11 -5.88 -7.86 -30.77
N ALA A 12 -5.20 -6.98 -31.51
CA ALA A 12 -5.43 -6.79 -32.94
C ALA A 12 -4.81 -7.92 -33.80
N PHE A 13 -3.77 -8.59 -33.31
CA PHE A 13 -3.04 -9.65 -34.03
C PHE A 13 -3.57 -11.07 -33.74
N GLU A 14 -4.24 -11.32 -32.60
CA GLU A 14 -4.82 -12.63 -32.24
C GLU A 14 -5.94 -13.11 -33.21
N LEU A 15 -6.42 -12.27 -34.05
CA LEU A 15 -7.28 -12.67 -35.15
C LEU A 15 -6.55 -13.49 -36.23
N SER A 16 -5.23 -13.71 -36.14
CA SER A 16 -4.44 -14.30 -37.22
C SER A 16 -3.46 -15.43 -36.91
N GLY A 17 -3.31 -15.91 -35.65
CA GLY A 17 -2.49 -17.10 -35.45
C GLY A 17 -1.76 -17.22 -34.10
N SER A 18 -1.90 -18.38 -33.47
CA SER A 18 -1.57 -18.69 -32.09
C SER A 18 -0.08 -18.60 -31.67
N ALA A 19 0.88 -18.78 -32.57
CA ALA A 19 2.30 -18.81 -32.22
C ALA A 19 2.91 -17.44 -31.90
N ALA A 20 2.47 -16.40 -32.61
CA ALA A 20 2.98 -15.03 -32.41
C ALA A 20 2.47 -14.44 -31.08
N ALA A 21 1.23 -14.70 -30.70
CA ALA A 21 0.64 -14.25 -29.43
C ALA A 21 1.34 -14.86 -28.22
N VAL A 22 1.65 -16.15 -28.26
CA VAL A 22 2.42 -16.85 -27.21
C VAL A 22 3.81 -16.24 -27.05
N THR A 23 4.50 -15.95 -28.17
CA THR A 23 5.85 -15.37 -28.17
C THR A 23 5.84 -13.94 -27.62
N LEU A 24 4.84 -13.12 -27.99
CA LEU A 24 4.70 -11.75 -27.50
C LEU A 24 4.35 -11.69 -26.01
N SER A 25 3.43 -12.55 -25.55
CA SER A 25 3.04 -12.62 -24.13
C SER A 25 4.21 -13.10 -23.25
N PHE A 26 5.00 -14.07 -23.74
CA PHE A 26 6.20 -14.54 -23.04
C PHE A 26 7.28 -13.46 -23.01
N SER A 27 7.50 -12.75 -24.12
CA SER A 27 8.44 -11.65 -24.21
C SER A 27 8.05 -10.47 -23.30
N ALA A 28 6.76 -10.12 -23.23
CA ALA A 28 6.25 -9.07 -22.36
C ALA A 28 6.37 -9.45 -20.87
N ALA A 29 6.08 -10.71 -20.52
CA ALA A 29 6.26 -11.22 -19.16
C ALA A 29 7.75 -11.27 -18.78
N LEU A 30 8.61 -11.74 -19.66
CA LEU A 30 10.06 -11.75 -19.44
C LEU A 30 10.61 -10.33 -19.29
N LEU A 31 10.20 -9.39 -20.14
CA LEU A 31 10.58 -7.99 -20.02
C LEU A 31 10.12 -7.39 -18.69
N LEU A 32 8.89 -7.70 -18.24
CA LEU A 32 8.38 -7.27 -16.95
C LEU A 32 9.19 -7.85 -15.79
N ILE A 33 9.55 -9.13 -15.86
CA ILE A 33 10.41 -9.80 -14.88
C ILE A 33 11.81 -9.17 -14.88
N LEU A 34 12.37 -8.89 -16.05
CA LEU A 34 13.68 -8.25 -16.17
C LEU A 34 13.67 -6.82 -15.60
N ILE A 35 12.61 -6.03 -15.86
CA ILE A 35 12.42 -4.71 -15.27
C ILE A 35 12.29 -4.81 -13.74
N LEU A 36 11.54 -5.79 -13.24
CA LEU A 36 11.41 -6.06 -11.80
C LEU A 36 12.76 -6.46 -11.19
N LEU A 37 13.50 -7.35 -11.83
CA LEU A 37 14.82 -7.78 -11.36
C LEU A 37 15.83 -6.65 -11.41
N ASP A 38 15.78 -5.79 -12.42
CA ASP A 38 16.66 -4.62 -12.54
C ASP A 38 16.34 -3.58 -11.44
N THR A 39 15.05 -3.31 -11.19
CA THR A 39 14.64 -2.43 -10.07
C THR A 39 14.98 -3.00 -8.70
N LEU A 40 15.01 -4.32 -8.55
CA LEU A 40 15.42 -4.98 -7.30
C LEU A 40 16.95 -5.04 -7.16
N LYS A 41 17.69 -5.12 -8.26
CA LYS A 41 19.16 -5.14 -8.29
C LYS A 41 19.80 -3.76 -8.27
N SER A 42 19.11 -2.73 -8.76
CA SER A 42 19.63 -1.37 -8.73
C SER A 42 19.93 -1.00 -7.29
N GLY A 43 21.18 -0.86 -6.97
CA GLY A 43 21.64 -0.29 -5.70
C GLY A 43 20.84 0.98 -5.44
N GLY A 44 20.44 1.20 -4.19
CA GLY A 44 19.47 2.22 -3.81
C GLY A 44 19.67 3.54 -4.56
N PRO A 45 18.58 4.27 -4.83
CA PRO A 45 18.60 5.46 -5.67
C PRO A 45 19.68 6.42 -5.20
N GLU A 46 20.46 6.96 -6.15
CA GLU A 46 21.48 7.96 -5.85
C GLU A 46 20.91 9.05 -4.95
N PHE A 47 21.53 9.25 -3.80
CA PHE A 47 21.11 10.29 -2.87
C PHE A 47 21.51 11.65 -3.44
N ARG A 48 20.56 12.38 -4.00
CA ARG A 48 20.79 13.73 -4.48
C ARG A 48 20.84 14.69 -3.29
N VAL A 49 22.04 15.03 -2.87
CA VAL A 49 22.29 16.17 -2.00
C VAL A 49 22.44 17.38 -2.89
N SER A 50 21.36 17.95 -3.33
CA SER A 50 21.43 19.29 -3.88
C SER A 50 21.15 20.32 -2.79
N ALA A 51 22.07 21.26 -2.66
CA ALA A 51 22.13 22.19 -1.55
C ALA A 51 20.96 23.19 -1.46
N ALA A 52 20.03 23.18 -2.39
CA ALA A 52 18.88 24.11 -2.43
C ALA A 52 17.75 23.61 -3.33
N ASP A 53 17.56 22.28 -3.48
CA ASP A 53 16.60 21.80 -4.47
C ASP A 53 15.17 22.11 -4.04
N ARG A 54 14.64 23.13 -4.69
CA ARG A 54 13.19 23.27 -4.80
C ARG A 54 12.65 21.98 -5.39
N LEU A 55 11.56 21.52 -4.82
CA LEU A 55 10.85 20.36 -5.33
C LEU A 55 10.70 20.47 -6.86
N PRO A 56 11.12 19.46 -7.64
CA PRO A 56 11.01 19.53 -9.08
C PRO A 56 9.57 19.82 -9.51
N ARG A 57 9.38 20.83 -10.36
CA ARG A 57 8.04 21.24 -10.86
C ARG A 57 7.21 20.09 -11.41
N ARG A 58 7.85 18.99 -11.82
CA ARG A 58 7.17 17.78 -12.31
C ARG A 58 6.21 17.16 -11.28
N TYR A 59 6.48 17.27 -9.97
CA TYR A 59 5.60 16.76 -8.91
C TYR A 59 4.40 17.68 -8.62
N LEU A 60 4.53 18.96 -8.95
CA LEU A 60 3.45 19.95 -8.81
C LEU A 60 2.49 19.92 -10.02
N ARG A 61 2.95 19.40 -11.16
CA ARG A 61 2.16 19.36 -12.40
C ARG A 61 1.22 18.14 -12.40
N ARG A 62 -0.07 18.40 -12.59
CA ARG A 62 -1.05 17.32 -12.78
C ARG A 62 -0.71 16.50 -14.03
N ARG A 63 -0.56 15.19 -13.86
CA ARG A 63 -0.30 14.22 -14.94
C ARG A 63 -1.33 13.10 -14.84
N PRO A 64 -2.59 13.32 -15.27
CA PRO A 64 -3.69 12.39 -15.03
C PRO A 64 -3.42 11.00 -15.59
N PHE A 65 -2.90 10.90 -16.81
CA PHE A 65 -2.58 9.61 -17.45
C PHE A 65 -1.47 8.85 -16.70
N LYS A 66 -0.39 9.53 -16.31
CA LYS A 66 0.67 8.91 -15.51
C LYS A 66 0.14 8.44 -14.16
N THR A 67 -0.67 9.27 -13.50
CA THR A 67 -1.29 8.92 -12.22
C THR A 67 -2.24 7.74 -12.34
N ALA A 68 -3.04 7.66 -13.41
CA ALA A 68 -3.90 6.51 -13.67
C ALA A 68 -3.07 5.23 -13.90
N ALA A 69 -2.06 5.30 -14.77
CA ALA A 69 -1.17 4.17 -15.03
C ALA A 69 -0.48 3.66 -13.77
N GLU A 70 0.06 4.55 -12.94
CA GLU A 70 0.70 4.16 -11.68
C GLU A 70 -0.29 3.71 -10.59
N THR A 71 -1.54 4.16 -10.65
CA THR A 71 -2.60 3.63 -9.78
C THR A 71 -2.90 2.18 -10.13
N VAL A 72 -2.97 1.86 -11.41
CA VAL A 72 -3.15 0.49 -11.93
C VAL A 72 -1.92 -0.37 -11.62
N LEU A 73 -0.72 0.16 -11.88
CA LEU A 73 0.56 -0.54 -11.67
C LEU A 73 1.14 -0.34 -10.26
N ARG A 74 0.35 0.09 -9.29
CA ARG A 74 0.82 0.47 -7.93
C ARG A 74 1.54 -0.62 -7.14
N LEU A 75 1.45 -1.85 -7.57
CA LEU A 75 2.14 -3.00 -6.97
C LEU A 75 3.60 -3.09 -7.44
N PHE A 76 3.95 -2.40 -8.52
CA PHE A 76 5.32 -2.34 -9.03
C PHE A 76 6.07 -1.15 -8.43
N PRO A 77 7.39 -1.28 -8.24
CA PRO A 77 8.21 -0.19 -7.74
C PRO A 77 8.39 0.91 -8.79
N PHE A 78 8.19 2.16 -8.37
CA PHE A 78 8.51 3.37 -9.15
C PHE A 78 9.36 4.29 -8.29
N PRO A 79 10.69 4.03 -8.19
CA PRO A 79 11.56 4.80 -7.34
C PRO A 79 11.84 6.18 -7.90
N GLU A 80 11.80 7.17 -7.02
CA GLU A 80 12.19 8.55 -7.27
C GLU A 80 13.44 8.90 -6.45
N PRO A 81 14.20 9.94 -6.84
CA PRO A 81 15.38 10.34 -6.11
C PRO A 81 15.09 10.64 -4.64
N VAL A 82 15.93 10.11 -3.76
CA VAL A 82 15.93 10.39 -2.33
C VAL A 82 16.66 11.69 -2.04
N GLY A 83 16.29 12.40 -0.98
CA GLY A 83 16.96 13.65 -0.63
C GLY A 83 16.11 14.59 0.21
N LEU A 84 16.61 15.80 0.42
CA LEU A 84 15.92 16.85 1.14
C LEU A 84 15.43 17.91 0.14
N TYR A 85 14.14 18.20 0.19
CA TYR A 85 13.49 19.16 -0.69
C TYR A 85 12.89 20.31 0.10
N ARG A 86 13.05 21.52 -0.43
CA ARG A 86 12.44 22.72 0.09
C ARG A 86 11.10 22.96 -0.58
N ILE A 87 10.02 23.08 0.20
CA ILE A 87 8.68 23.39 -0.28
C ILE A 87 8.33 24.82 0.17
N GLY A 88 7.82 25.60 -0.77
CA GLY A 88 7.53 27.00 -0.51
C GLY A 88 8.77 27.82 -0.12
N SER A 89 8.62 28.64 0.89
CA SER A 89 9.67 29.48 1.46
C SER A 89 10.22 28.93 2.77
N ALA A 90 10.30 27.59 2.90
CA ALA A 90 10.74 26.95 4.14
C ALA A 90 12.06 27.53 4.65
N GLY A 91 12.08 27.91 5.91
CA GLY A 91 13.21 28.43 6.67
C GLY A 91 13.71 27.42 7.72
N ALA A 92 14.56 27.89 8.61
CA ALA A 92 15.13 27.06 9.68
C ALA A 92 14.08 26.53 10.66
N ASP A 93 13.02 27.28 10.93
CA ASP A 93 11.97 26.91 11.88
C ASP A 93 10.79 26.18 11.25
N SER A 94 10.84 25.97 9.92
CA SER A 94 9.77 25.27 9.20
C SER A 94 9.73 23.79 9.56
N PRO A 95 8.52 23.17 9.59
CA PRO A 95 8.37 21.76 9.92
C PRO A 95 9.08 20.86 8.91
N VAL A 96 9.58 19.72 9.39
CA VAL A 96 10.24 18.70 8.57
C VAL A 96 9.34 17.49 8.46
N LEU A 97 8.85 17.21 7.26
CA LEU A 97 8.06 16.03 6.96
C LEU A 97 8.94 14.96 6.31
N VAL A 98 8.64 13.71 6.60
CA VAL A 98 9.34 12.54 6.04
C VAL A 98 8.41 11.73 5.17
N THR A 99 8.91 11.17 4.07
CA THR A 99 8.15 10.27 3.19
C THR A 99 9.05 9.27 2.49
N GLY A 100 8.46 8.26 1.83
CA GLY A 100 9.18 7.33 0.95
C GLY A 100 9.30 7.85 -0.48
N ASN A 101 10.18 7.21 -1.26
CA ASN A 101 10.50 7.61 -2.62
C ASN A 101 9.64 6.95 -3.72
N PHE A 102 8.42 6.55 -3.42
CA PHE A 102 7.46 6.07 -4.42
C PHE A 102 6.82 7.24 -5.18
N ASP A 103 6.89 7.28 -6.51
CA ASP A 103 6.44 8.40 -7.33
C ASP A 103 4.98 8.82 -7.04
N LEU A 104 4.05 7.87 -6.99
CA LEU A 104 2.64 8.16 -6.68
C LEU A 104 2.49 8.79 -5.29
N THR A 105 3.23 8.29 -4.30
CA THR A 105 3.24 8.86 -2.94
C THR A 105 3.79 10.29 -2.96
N LEU A 106 4.94 10.51 -3.60
CA LEU A 106 5.55 11.85 -3.70
C LEU A 106 4.62 12.85 -4.33
N ARG A 107 3.96 12.52 -5.42
CA ARG A 107 2.99 13.43 -6.07
C ARG A 107 1.81 13.77 -5.17
N ARG A 108 1.28 12.80 -4.43
CA ARG A 108 0.21 13.05 -3.45
C ARG A 108 0.68 13.91 -2.30
N VAL A 109 1.87 13.63 -1.77
CA VAL A 109 2.49 14.44 -0.72
C VAL A 109 2.71 15.88 -1.20
N CYS A 110 3.35 16.05 -2.35
CA CYS A 110 3.62 17.38 -2.90
C CYS A 110 2.35 18.18 -3.19
N SER A 111 1.29 17.50 -3.67
CA SER A 111 -0.02 18.12 -3.87
C SER A 111 -0.65 18.60 -2.55
N ALA A 112 -0.53 17.81 -1.49
CA ALA A 112 -1.07 18.16 -0.18
C ALA A 112 -0.28 19.27 0.52
N LEU A 113 1.04 19.32 0.26
CA LEU A 113 1.94 20.34 0.81
C LEU A 113 1.98 21.63 0.00
N ASN A 114 1.26 21.72 -1.12
CA ASN A 114 1.17 22.95 -1.90
C ASN A 114 0.67 24.10 -1.01
N ASN A 115 1.34 25.26 -1.07
CA ASN A 115 1.10 26.42 -0.20
C ASN A 115 1.41 26.18 1.30
N LEU A 116 2.31 25.26 1.62
CA LEU A 116 2.92 25.13 2.94
C LEU A 116 4.42 25.40 2.83
N ASP A 117 4.98 26.04 3.85
CA ASP A 117 6.42 26.27 3.96
C ASP A 117 7.00 25.17 4.86
N CYS A 118 7.58 24.13 4.24
CA CYS A 118 8.10 22.98 4.97
C CYS A 118 9.29 22.32 4.25
N TRP A 119 10.07 21.55 5.01
CA TRP A 119 11.07 20.65 4.47
C TRP A 119 10.46 19.26 4.25
N LEU A 120 10.78 18.63 3.13
CA LEU A 120 10.39 17.26 2.81
C LEU A 120 11.64 16.39 2.68
N LEU A 121 11.85 15.50 3.63
CA LEU A 121 12.90 14.49 3.61
C LEU A 121 12.34 13.22 2.95
N VAL A 122 12.84 12.91 1.76
CA VAL A 122 12.48 11.71 1.00
C VAL A 122 13.48 10.61 1.32
N CYS A 123 13.02 9.56 1.96
CA CYS A 123 13.82 8.40 2.34
C CYS A 123 13.64 7.25 1.32
N ASP A 124 14.61 6.36 1.26
CA ASP A 124 14.51 5.18 0.41
C ASP A 124 13.43 4.22 0.94
N SER A 125 12.43 3.98 0.12
CA SER A 125 11.37 2.98 0.32
C SER A 125 11.37 1.91 -0.78
N ARG A 126 12.45 1.82 -1.55
CA ARG A 126 12.58 0.96 -2.73
C ARG A 126 11.53 1.23 -3.81
N GLY A 127 11.07 2.48 -3.92
CA GLY A 127 10.06 2.86 -4.91
C GLY A 127 8.69 2.24 -4.71
N VAL A 128 8.38 1.78 -3.49
CA VAL A 128 7.05 1.31 -3.11
C VAL A 128 6.48 2.20 -2.00
N ASN A 129 5.18 2.10 -1.75
CA ASN A 129 4.56 2.93 -0.72
C ASN A 129 5.13 2.63 0.68
N VAL A 130 5.04 3.62 1.58
CA VAL A 130 5.64 3.54 2.92
C VAL A 130 5.14 2.34 3.72
N TRP A 131 3.85 2.01 3.65
CA TRP A 131 3.28 0.87 4.38
C TRP A 131 3.93 -0.45 3.96
N CYS A 132 3.90 -0.75 2.65
CA CYS A 132 4.49 -1.98 2.12
C CYS A 132 5.99 -2.05 2.39
N SER A 133 6.69 -0.91 2.21
CA SER A 133 8.12 -0.80 2.45
C SER A 133 8.50 -1.03 3.91
N SER A 134 7.72 -0.51 4.86
CA SER A 134 7.91 -0.72 6.30
C SER A 134 7.67 -2.18 6.69
N MET A 135 6.59 -2.77 6.19
CA MET A 135 6.28 -4.19 6.44
C MET A 135 7.32 -5.14 5.85
N ALA A 136 7.96 -4.75 4.74
CA ALA A 136 9.04 -5.50 4.10
C ALA A 136 10.43 -5.20 4.69
N GLY A 137 10.55 -4.35 5.72
CA GLY A 137 11.83 -4.03 6.36
C GLY A 137 12.76 -3.11 5.55
N HIS A 138 12.24 -2.36 4.59
CA HIS A 138 13.03 -1.42 3.79
C HIS A 138 12.96 0.01 4.30
N PHE A 139 11.76 0.52 4.61
CA PHE A 139 11.59 1.82 5.25
C PHE A 139 11.71 1.66 6.77
N THR A 140 12.91 1.83 7.31
CA THR A 140 13.28 1.55 8.70
C THR A 140 13.88 2.77 9.38
N THR A 141 14.11 2.70 10.69
CA THR A 141 14.87 3.72 11.44
C THR A 141 16.21 4.02 10.76
N ALA A 142 16.92 2.98 10.36
CA ALA A 142 18.22 3.13 9.68
C ALA A 142 18.11 3.88 8.34
N SER A 143 17.04 3.70 7.58
CA SER A 143 16.84 4.42 6.31
C SER A 143 16.58 5.92 6.55
N VAL A 144 15.83 6.25 7.59
CA VAL A 144 15.55 7.64 7.98
C VAL A 144 16.81 8.32 8.52
N VAL A 145 17.56 7.66 9.41
CA VAL A 145 18.85 8.15 9.95
C VAL A 145 19.84 8.45 8.82
N ARG A 146 20.00 7.52 7.87
CA ARG A 146 20.86 7.76 6.70
C ARG A 146 20.43 8.96 5.88
N ALA A 147 19.13 9.14 5.69
CA ALA A 147 18.61 10.29 4.94
C ALA A 147 18.89 11.61 5.67
N ILE A 148 18.73 11.67 6.99
CA ILE A 148 19.07 12.84 7.81
C ILE A 148 20.55 13.19 7.66
N GLN A 149 21.44 12.20 7.85
CA GLN A 149 22.88 12.39 7.78
C GLN A 149 23.34 12.86 6.40
N ARG A 150 22.88 12.18 5.34
CA ARG A 150 23.28 12.49 3.96
C ARG A 150 22.73 13.82 3.45
N SER A 151 21.56 14.25 3.96
CA SER A 151 20.95 15.52 3.55
C SER A 151 21.55 16.76 4.21
N GLY A 152 22.35 16.59 5.26
CA GLY A 152 22.83 17.70 6.07
C GLY A 152 21.68 18.47 6.75
N LEU A 153 20.56 17.79 7.02
CA LEU A 153 19.34 18.40 7.61
C LEU A 153 19.66 19.16 8.89
N SER A 154 20.54 18.61 9.74
CA SER A 154 20.92 19.19 11.03
C SER A 154 21.47 20.62 10.93
N GLY A 155 22.11 20.98 9.83
CA GLY A 155 22.62 22.33 9.58
C GLY A 155 21.61 23.29 8.94
N ARG A 156 20.39 22.80 8.60
CA ARG A 156 19.38 23.58 7.87
C ARG A 156 18.18 23.95 8.69
N VAL A 157 17.93 23.24 9.77
CA VAL A 157 16.74 23.42 10.62
C VAL A 157 17.14 23.65 12.07
N SER A 158 16.43 24.57 12.73
CA SER A 158 16.55 24.83 14.16
C SER A 158 15.77 23.79 14.96
N SER A 159 14.58 23.43 14.47
CA SER A 159 13.75 22.40 15.11
C SER A 159 14.34 21.02 14.89
N ARG A 160 14.42 20.22 15.96
CA ARG A 160 14.85 18.82 15.94
C ARG A 160 13.65 17.87 15.90
N LEU A 161 12.52 18.29 15.36
CA LEU A 161 11.30 17.49 15.29
C LEU A 161 10.98 17.07 13.85
N LEU A 162 10.84 15.76 13.63
CA LEU A 162 10.40 15.17 12.37
C LEU A 162 8.93 14.72 12.45
N ILE A 163 8.19 14.92 11.35
CA ILE A 163 6.85 14.38 11.18
C ILE A 163 6.95 13.16 10.26
N LEU A 164 6.81 11.97 10.82
CA LEU A 164 6.88 10.69 10.12
C LEU A 164 5.51 10.27 9.59
N PRO A 165 5.43 9.53 8.48
CA PRO A 165 4.17 8.89 8.09
C PRO A 165 3.70 7.91 9.17
N GLN A 166 2.44 7.97 9.59
CA GLN A 166 1.91 7.01 10.59
C GLN A 166 2.13 5.56 10.18
N LEU A 167 2.07 5.28 8.88
CA LEU A 167 2.20 3.93 8.33
C LEU A 167 3.62 3.34 8.39
N CYS A 168 4.62 4.08 8.87
CA CYS A 168 5.96 3.53 9.14
C CYS A 168 6.16 3.10 10.61
N ALA A 169 5.15 3.25 11.46
CA ALA A 169 5.26 2.98 12.89
C ALA A 169 5.58 1.52 13.26
N SER A 170 5.43 0.59 12.31
CA SER A 170 5.84 -0.82 12.50
C SER A 170 7.35 -1.05 12.39
N ALA A 171 8.11 -0.13 11.76
CA ALA A 171 9.51 -0.34 11.41
C ALA A 171 10.44 0.82 11.79
N VAL A 172 9.89 1.94 12.28
CA VAL A 172 10.67 3.10 12.74
C VAL A 172 10.48 3.28 14.23
N SER A 173 11.53 3.04 15.02
CA SER A 173 11.57 3.32 16.45
C SER A 173 11.87 4.80 16.69
N LEU A 174 11.02 5.46 17.48
CA LEU A 174 11.21 6.88 17.82
C LEU A 174 12.42 7.07 18.74
N GLU A 175 12.65 6.13 19.64
CA GLU A 175 13.78 6.13 20.58
C GLU A 175 15.11 5.96 19.84
N GLU A 176 15.24 4.89 19.03
CA GLU A 176 16.44 4.64 18.23
C GLU A 176 16.73 5.80 17.26
N LEU A 177 15.68 6.38 16.66
CA LEU A 177 15.82 7.53 15.77
C LEU A 177 16.43 8.72 16.51
N LYS A 178 15.94 9.01 17.71
CA LYS A 178 16.45 10.09 18.56
C LYS A 178 17.90 9.85 18.96
N GLU A 179 18.23 8.65 19.42
CA GLU A 179 19.59 8.28 19.84
C GLU A 179 20.61 8.41 18.70
N ARG A 180 20.25 7.92 17.50
CA ARG A 180 21.18 7.85 16.36
C ARG A 180 21.28 9.14 15.55
N SER A 181 20.27 10.01 15.58
CA SER A 181 20.23 11.22 14.75
C SER A 181 20.17 12.53 15.54
N GLY A 182 19.82 12.49 16.83
CA GLY A 182 19.52 13.66 17.63
C GLY A 182 18.17 14.33 17.31
N PHE A 183 17.39 13.77 16.38
CA PHE A 183 16.06 14.26 16.06
C PHE A 183 14.98 13.51 16.82
N GLN A 184 14.08 14.25 17.43
CA GLN A 184 12.81 13.71 17.91
C GLN A 184 11.88 13.50 16.73
N ALA A 185 10.91 12.59 16.86
CA ALA A 185 9.91 12.41 15.82
C ALA A 185 8.52 12.16 16.41
N ARG A 186 7.50 12.50 15.64
CA ARG A 186 6.10 12.18 15.89
C ARG A 186 5.48 11.59 14.64
N PHE A 187 4.50 10.72 14.81
CA PHE A 187 3.75 10.22 13.68
C PHE A 187 2.71 11.26 13.27
N GLY A 188 2.72 11.64 11.99
CA GLY A 188 1.76 12.52 11.35
C GLY A 188 0.41 11.82 11.13
N PRO A 189 -0.47 12.41 10.31
CA PRO A 189 -1.78 11.84 10.01
C PRO A 189 -1.67 10.59 9.15
N LEU A 190 -2.73 9.76 9.16
CA LEU A 190 -2.78 8.57 8.32
C LEU A 190 -2.79 8.93 6.82
N TYR A 191 -3.58 9.94 6.45
CA TYR A 191 -3.66 10.46 5.09
C TYR A 191 -2.95 11.80 4.98
N ILE A 192 -2.08 11.93 4.00
CA ILE A 192 -1.34 13.20 3.80
C ILE A 192 -2.26 14.40 3.51
N ARG A 193 -3.47 14.18 3.00
CA ARG A 193 -4.47 15.25 2.81
C ARG A 193 -4.84 15.96 4.11
N ASP A 194 -4.68 15.28 5.25
CA ASP A 194 -5.01 15.79 6.57
C ASP A 194 -3.84 16.50 7.25
N ILE A 195 -2.73 16.73 6.54
CA ILE A 195 -1.50 17.30 7.10
C ILE A 195 -1.72 18.70 7.67
N ARG A 196 -2.55 19.55 7.04
CA ARG A 196 -2.86 20.88 7.56
C ARG A 196 -3.58 20.81 8.90
N ARG A 197 -4.61 19.97 8.97
CA ARG A 197 -5.38 19.69 10.20
C ARG A 197 -4.47 19.14 11.30
N TYR A 198 -3.51 18.28 10.93
CA TYR A 198 -2.51 17.77 11.86
C TYR A 198 -1.57 18.87 12.39
N LEU A 199 -1.13 19.79 11.54
CA LEU A 199 -0.26 20.89 11.96
C LEU A 199 -0.96 21.85 12.91
N GLU A 200 -2.28 22.02 12.76
CA GLU A 200 -3.14 22.84 13.65
C GLU A 200 -3.47 22.09 14.94
N ASN A 201 -3.83 20.80 14.86
CA ASN A 201 -4.17 19.96 16.00
C ASN A 201 -3.58 18.55 15.86
N PRO A 202 -2.35 18.31 16.33
CA PRO A 202 -1.70 17.00 16.24
C PRO A 202 -2.40 15.87 17.01
N SER A 203 -3.24 16.20 17.99
CA SER A 203 -3.94 15.24 18.86
C SER A 203 -5.31 14.83 18.34
N ASP A 204 -5.72 15.31 17.18
CA ASP A 204 -7.01 14.98 16.58
C ASP A 204 -7.13 13.47 16.27
N PRO A 205 -8.09 12.75 16.89
CA PRO A 205 -8.22 11.31 16.72
C PRO A 205 -8.73 10.92 15.32
N ASP A 206 -9.50 11.80 14.66
CA ASP A 206 -10.14 11.48 13.38
C ASP A 206 -9.15 11.33 12.22
N ILE A 207 -7.99 11.97 12.32
CA ILE A 207 -6.94 11.88 11.30
C ILE A 207 -6.05 10.63 11.43
N ARG A 208 -6.29 9.80 12.46
CA ARG A 208 -5.48 8.62 12.79
C ARG A 208 -6.01 7.31 12.22
N SER A 209 -7.25 7.28 11.76
CA SER A 209 -7.95 6.05 11.37
C SER A 209 -8.18 5.94 9.87
N ALA A 210 -7.98 4.72 9.34
CA ALA A 210 -8.29 4.41 7.95
C ALA A 210 -9.80 4.32 7.73
N VAL A 211 -10.34 5.20 6.91
CA VAL A 211 -11.77 5.28 6.59
C VAL A 211 -12.13 4.50 5.32
N PHE A 212 -11.20 4.26 4.41
CA PHE A 212 -11.39 3.60 3.11
C PHE A 212 -12.64 4.11 2.35
N PRO A 213 -12.70 5.39 1.93
CA PRO A 213 -13.80 5.89 1.12
C PRO A 213 -13.92 5.12 -0.21
N LEU A 214 -15.04 5.26 -0.89
CA LEU A 214 -15.28 4.58 -2.18
C LEU A 214 -14.12 4.79 -3.17
N LYS A 215 -13.61 6.01 -3.24
CA LYS A 215 -12.45 6.34 -4.10
C LYS A 215 -11.24 5.47 -3.81
N ASP A 216 -10.84 5.33 -2.54
CA ASP A 216 -9.68 4.54 -2.15
C ASP A 216 -9.89 3.05 -2.47
N ARG A 217 -11.13 2.56 -2.30
CA ARG A 217 -11.51 1.18 -2.64
C ARG A 217 -11.44 0.93 -4.15
N LEU A 218 -11.96 1.86 -4.96
CA LEU A 218 -11.86 1.78 -6.42
C LEU A 218 -10.41 1.85 -6.89
N GLU A 219 -9.59 2.72 -6.31
CA GLU A 219 -8.16 2.77 -6.62
C GLU A 219 -7.44 1.44 -6.29
N MET A 220 -7.81 0.78 -5.19
CA MET A 220 -7.28 -0.54 -4.86
C MET A 220 -7.74 -1.60 -5.85
N SER A 221 -9.00 -1.55 -6.27
CA SER A 221 -9.58 -2.51 -7.20
C SER A 221 -8.97 -2.45 -8.61
N LEU A 222 -8.34 -1.35 -8.98
CA LEU A 222 -7.65 -1.22 -10.26
C LEU A 222 -6.27 -1.90 -10.26
N GLY A 223 -5.58 -1.95 -9.12
CA GLY A 223 -4.21 -2.49 -9.04
C GLY A 223 -4.15 -3.98 -8.70
N THR A 224 -4.97 -4.43 -7.79
CA THR A 224 -4.90 -5.81 -7.25
C THR A 224 -5.13 -6.91 -8.29
N PRO A 225 -6.05 -6.80 -9.26
CA PRO A 225 -6.27 -7.84 -10.25
C PRO A 225 -5.10 -8.10 -11.19
N ILE A 226 -4.18 -7.14 -11.35
CA ILE A 226 -3.07 -7.26 -12.33
C ILE A 226 -2.22 -8.50 -12.09
N LEU A 227 -1.75 -8.73 -10.85
CA LEU A 227 -0.89 -9.88 -10.56
C LEU A 227 -1.63 -11.19 -10.82
N LEU A 228 -2.89 -11.29 -10.37
CA LEU A 228 -3.72 -12.46 -10.62
C LEU A 228 -3.94 -12.67 -12.12
N SER A 229 -4.22 -11.59 -12.85
CA SER A 229 -4.41 -11.61 -14.29
C SER A 229 -3.18 -12.11 -15.04
N ILE A 230 -1.99 -11.64 -14.68
CA ILE A 230 -0.72 -12.09 -15.29
C ILE A 230 -0.53 -13.59 -15.05
N VAL A 231 -0.72 -14.07 -13.81
CA VAL A 231 -0.57 -15.49 -13.48
C VAL A 231 -1.55 -16.34 -14.29
N VAL A 232 -2.82 -15.95 -14.35
CA VAL A 232 -3.86 -16.69 -15.11
C VAL A 232 -3.54 -16.67 -16.60
N ALA A 233 -3.14 -15.53 -17.15
CA ALA A 233 -2.78 -15.42 -18.57
C ALA A 233 -1.60 -16.34 -18.94
N LEU A 234 -0.56 -16.37 -18.10
CA LEU A 234 0.58 -17.25 -18.31
C LEU A 234 0.18 -18.73 -18.28
N ILE A 235 -0.63 -19.13 -17.30
CA ILE A 235 -1.14 -20.51 -17.21
C ILE A 235 -1.95 -20.87 -18.46
N TYR A 236 -2.87 -20.01 -18.88
CA TYR A 236 -3.71 -20.28 -20.03
C TYR A 236 -2.92 -20.33 -21.35
N ASN A 237 -1.93 -19.47 -21.53
CA ASN A 237 -1.04 -19.57 -22.69
C ASN A 237 -0.23 -20.87 -22.67
N PHE A 238 0.28 -21.27 -21.50
CA PHE A 238 1.08 -22.50 -21.37
C PHE A 238 0.29 -23.77 -21.72
N ILE A 239 -1.01 -23.81 -21.40
CA ILE A 239 -1.88 -24.95 -21.71
C ILE A 239 -2.62 -24.81 -23.05
N GLY A 240 -2.27 -23.84 -23.90
CA GLY A 240 -2.86 -23.67 -25.22
C GLY A 240 -4.26 -23.02 -25.23
N LEU A 241 -4.70 -22.45 -24.12
CA LEU A 241 -6.01 -21.80 -23.93
C LEU A 241 -5.92 -20.27 -23.93
N GLY A 242 -4.97 -19.70 -24.64
CA GLY A 242 -4.75 -18.26 -24.68
C GLY A 242 -6.00 -17.45 -25.10
N HIS A 243 -6.89 -18.03 -25.93
CA HIS A 243 -8.16 -17.41 -26.30
C HIS A 243 -9.10 -17.11 -25.13
N LEU A 244 -8.88 -17.72 -23.95
CA LEU A 244 -9.65 -17.41 -22.73
C LEU A 244 -9.17 -16.16 -22.00
N PHE A 245 -8.33 -15.33 -22.60
CA PHE A 245 -7.84 -14.06 -22.02
C PHE A 245 -8.97 -13.13 -21.54
N VAL A 246 -10.20 -13.27 -22.03
CA VAL A 246 -11.42 -12.58 -21.55
C VAL A 246 -11.65 -12.73 -20.03
N VAL A 247 -11.02 -13.70 -19.39
CA VAL A 247 -10.96 -13.79 -17.92
C VAL A 247 -10.44 -12.49 -17.30
N LEU A 248 -9.49 -11.80 -17.91
CA LEU A 248 -8.87 -10.61 -17.36
C LEU A 248 -9.86 -9.45 -17.16
N PRO A 249 -10.56 -8.97 -18.20
CA PRO A 249 -11.58 -7.95 -18.01
C PRO A 249 -12.71 -8.40 -17.09
N SER A 250 -13.06 -9.70 -17.07
CA SER A 250 -14.07 -10.23 -16.16
C SER A 250 -13.64 -10.11 -14.69
N LEU A 251 -12.39 -10.40 -14.35
CA LEU A 251 -11.83 -10.20 -13.01
C LEU A 251 -11.81 -8.71 -12.63
N TYR A 252 -11.47 -7.82 -13.56
CA TYR A 252 -11.52 -6.37 -13.33
C TYR A 252 -12.95 -5.89 -13.04
N ILE A 253 -13.93 -6.32 -13.85
CA ILE A 253 -15.34 -5.98 -13.65
C ILE A 253 -15.82 -6.49 -12.30
N ALA A 254 -15.56 -7.76 -11.96
CA ALA A 254 -15.90 -8.33 -10.66
C ALA A 254 -15.29 -7.54 -9.50
N SER A 255 -14.02 -7.14 -9.65
CA SER A 255 -13.28 -6.33 -8.70
C SER A 255 -13.92 -4.94 -8.48
N LEU A 256 -14.26 -4.24 -9.55
CA LEU A 256 -14.90 -2.93 -9.50
C LEU A 256 -16.31 -3.00 -8.89
N LEU A 257 -17.09 -4.01 -9.26
CA LEU A 257 -18.41 -4.25 -8.69
C LEU A 257 -18.31 -4.52 -7.18
N HIS A 258 -17.38 -5.39 -6.77
CA HIS A 258 -17.15 -5.64 -5.35
C HIS A 258 -16.81 -4.35 -4.59
N ALA A 259 -15.85 -3.56 -5.08
CA ALA A 259 -15.43 -2.31 -4.45
C ALA A 259 -16.58 -1.29 -4.36
N SER A 260 -17.52 -1.31 -5.31
CA SER A 260 -18.65 -0.39 -5.35
C SER A 260 -19.78 -0.79 -4.40
N VAL A 261 -20.12 -2.08 -4.38
CA VAL A 261 -21.32 -2.60 -3.70
C VAL A 261 -21.05 -2.89 -2.21
N PHE A 262 -19.87 -3.44 -1.88
CA PHE A 262 -19.62 -3.87 -0.51
C PHE A 262 -19.20 -2.72 0.40
N PRO A 263 -19.97 -2.44 1.46
CA PRO A 263 -19.66 -1.36 2.38
C PRO A 263 -18.50 -1.71 3.30
N ARG A 264 -17.99 -0.67 3.97
CA ARG A 264 -16.88 -0.65 4.93
C ARG A 264 -17.05 -1.50 6.19
N ARG A 265 -17.80 -2.58 6.20
CA ARG A 265 -18.07 -3.31 7.44
C ARG A 265 -16.82 -4.01 7.96
N PRO A 266 -16.62 -4.05 9.29
CA PRO A 266 -15.55 -4.82 9.87
C PRO A 266 -15.72 -6.30 9.50
N LEU A 267 -14.64 -6.92 9.18
CA LEU A 267 -14.50 -8.09 8.34
C LEU A 267 -14.62 -9.41 9.11
N VAL A 268 -15.40 -9.44 10.16
CA VAL A 268 -15.53 -10.58 11.08
C VAL A 268 -15.98 -11.87 10.39
N ARG A 269 -16.54 -11.79 9.19
CA ARG A 269 -17.11 -12.96 8.49
C ARG A 269 -16.98 -12.87 6.96
N ILE A 270 -15.81 -12.52 6.45
CA ILE A 270 -15.64 -12.42 4.98
C ILE A 270 -15.62 -13.78 4.30
N GLY A 271 -15.10 -14.83 4.92
CA GLY A 271 -15.00 -16.14 4.29
C GLY A 271 -16.30 -16.61 3.62
N PRO A 272 -17.44 -16.67 4.33
CA PRO A 272 -18.72 -17.01 3.73
C PRO A 272 -19.17 -16.03 2.62
N TRP A 273 -18.93 -14.72 2.80
CA TRP A 273 -19.28 -13.73 1.79
C TRP A 273 -18.39 -13.80 0.55
N ALA A 274 -17.08 -14.05 0.71
CA ALA A 274 -16.18 -14.27 -0.40
C ALA A 274 -16.58 -15.50 -1.21
N LEU A 275 -16.97 -16.59 -0.54
CA LEU A 275 -17.47 -17.79 -1.18
C LEU A 275 -18.77 -17.52 -1.94
N LEU A 276 -19.78 -16.91 -1.29
CA LEU A 276 -21.06 -16.57 -1.94
C LEU A 276 -20.85 -15.68 -3.16
N TYR A 277 -19.99 -14.66 -3.03
CA TYR A 277 -19.65 -13.79 -4.14
C TYR A 277 -18.95 -14.56 -5.27
N GLY A 278 -17.98 -15.42 -4.95
CA GLY A 278 -17.30 -16.26 -5.92
C GLY A 278 -18.26 -17.19 -6.66
N VAL A 279 -19.20 -17.80 -5.94
CA VAL A 279 -20.25 -18.67 -6.52
C VAL A 279 -21.18 -17.85 -7.43
N ALA A 280 -21.63 -16.68 -7.01
CA ALA A 280 -22.48 -15.80 -7.82
C ALA A 280 -21.77 -15.39 -9.13
N VAL A 281 -20.50 -15.01 -9.03
CA VAL A 281 -19.68 -14.65 -10.19
C VAL A 281 -19.43 -15.86 -11.09
N PHE A 282 -19.18 -17.05 -10.51
CA PHE A 282 -19.06 -18.31 -11.25
C PHE A 282 -20.32 -18.61 -12.07
N LEU A 283 -21.50 -18.54 -11.48
CA LEU A 283 -22.77 -18.80 -12.17
C LEU A 283 -23.01 -17.79 -13.30
N LEU A 284 -22.76 -16.50 -13.02
CA LEU A 284 -22.91 -15.44 -14.01
C LEU A 284 -21.92 -15.62 -15.18
N ALA A 285 -20.64 -15.87 -14.86
CA ALA A 285 -19.61 -16.11 -15.87
C ALA A 285 -19.94 -17.35 -16.72
N GLY A 286 -20.40 -18.44 -16.09
CA GLY A 286 -20.86 -19.64 -16.79
C GLY A 286 -22.04 -19.38 -17.74
N LEU A 287 -23.01 -18.56 -17.31
CA LEU A 287 -24.14 -18.19 -18.16
C LEU A 287 -23.70 -17.36 -19.36
N LEU A 288 -22.87 -16.33 -19.14
CA LEU A 288 -22.44 -15.41 -20.19
C LEU A 288 -21.46 -16.04 -21.18
N SER A 289 -20.65 -16.99 -20.75
CA SER A 289 -19.63 -17.63 -21.59
C SER A 289 -20.13 -18.76 -22.48
N ARG A 290 -21.36 -19.24 -22.29
CA ARG A 290 -21.91 -20.36 -23.08
C ARG A 290 -21.88 -20.15 -24.58
N GLY A 291 -22.11 -18.91 -25.03
CA GLY A 291 -22.05 -18.56 -26.46
C GLY A 291 -20.65 -18.26 -26.98
N LEU A 292 -19.70 -17.95 -26.08
CA LEU A 292 -18.34 -17.54 -26.43
C LEU A 292 -17.35 -18.71 -26.39
N PHE A 293 -17.48 -19.59 -25.38
CA PHE A 293 -16.52 -20.66 -25.11
C PHE A 293 -17.27 -21.96 -24.71
N PRO A 294 -18.05 -22.60 -25.59
CA PRO A 294 -18.90 -23.74 -25.22
C PRO A 294 -18.10 -24.89 -24.60
N ASP A 295 -16.89 -25.17 -25.11
CA ASP A 295 -16.03 -26.27 -24.63
C ASP A 295 -15.28 -25.95 -23.33
N HIS A 296 -15.20 -24.69 -22.94
CA HIS A 296 -14.40 -24.24 -21.79
C HIS A 296 -15.21 -23.45 -20.73
N VAL A 297 -16.54 -23.48 -20.81
CA VAL A 297 -17.45 -22.75 -19.92
C VAL A 297 -17.12 -22.98 -18.46
N LEU A 298 -16.92 -24.24 -18.06
CA LEU A 298 -16.64 -24.60 -16.69
C LEU A 298 -15.30 -24.06 -16.19
N LEU A 299 -14.25 -24.21 -17.02
CA LEU A 299 -12.91 -23.72 -16.66
C LEU A 299 -12.89 -22.20 -16.53
N TYR A 300 -13.49 -21.49 -17.50
CA TYR A 300 -13.61 -20.04 -17.47
C TYR A 300 -14.38 -19.57 -16.23
N ALA A 301 -15.57 -20.12 -16.00
CA ALA A 301 -16.42 -19.74 -14.88
C ALA A 301 -15.74 -20.02 -13.52
N LEU A 302 -15.06 -21.15 -13.38
CA LEU A 302 -14.32 -21.52 -12.18
C LEU A 302 -13.19 -20.51 -11.91
N THR A 303 -12.41 -20.17 -12.94
CA THR A 303 -11.30 -19.22 -12.80
C THR A 303 -11.79 -17.84 -12.38
N VAL A 304 -12.86 -17.34 -13.02
CA VAL A 304 -13.41 -16.01 -12.67
C VAL A 304 -14.04 -16.03 -11.28
N GLY A 305 -14.76 -17.09 -10.92
CA GLY A 305 -15.39 -17.26 -9.61
C GLY A 305 -14.37 -17.32 -8.47
N VAL A 306 -13.35 -18.16 -8.60
CA VAL A 306 -12.26 -18.29 -7.62
C VAL A 306 -11.45 -17.00 -7.53
N GLY A 307 -11.14 -16.40 -8.67
CA GLY A 307 -10.45 -15.11 -8.72
C GLY A 307 -11.24 -13.99 -8.05
N ALA A 308 -12.56 -13.94 -8.27
CA ALA A 308 -13.44 -12.99 -7.61
C ALA A 308 -13.48 -13.20 -6.09
N ALA A 309 -13.59 -14.44 -5.63
CA ALA A 309 -13.55 -14.77 -4.20
C ALA A 309 -12.23 -14.35 -3.56
N TYR A 310 -11.10 -14.59 -4.24
CA TYR A 310 -9.79 -14.12 -3.79
C TYR A 310 -9.72 -12.58 -3.69
N LEU A 311 -10.19 -11.87 -4.73
CA LEU A 311 -10.16 -10.41 -4.76
C LEU A 311 -10.97 -9.79 -3.63
N VAL A 312 -12.10 -10.39 -3.23
CA VAL A 312 -12.88 -9.94 -2.07
C VAL A 312 -12.02 -9.89 -0.81
N THR A 313 -11.13 -10.86 -0.63
CA THR A 313 -10.24 -10.90 0.53
C THR A 313 -9.20 -9.81 0.48
N GLU A 314 -8.66 -9.48 -0.69
CA GLU A 314 -7.68 -8.41 -0.89
C GLU A 314 -8.28 -7.01 -0.68
N PHE A 315 -9.49 -6.75 -1.18
CA PHE A 315 -10.13 -5.42 -1.03
C PHE A 315 -10.52 -5.09 0.40
N SER A 316 -10.45 -6.05 1.27
CA SER A 316 -10.63 -5.79 2.68
C SER A 316 -9.50 -4.95 3.31
N GLY A 317 -8.49 -4.60 2.54
CA GLY A 317 -7.31 -3.85 2.98
C GLY A 317 -6.29 -4.71 3.71
N TRP A 318 -6.23 -6.01 3.38
CA TRP A 318 -5.49 -7.02 4.10
C TRP A 318 -4.87 -8.03 3.16
N SER A 319 -3.67 -8.50 3.48
CA SER A 319 -3.17 -9.71 2.84
C SER A 319 -3.98 -10.93 3.33
N PRO A 320 -4.54 -11.75 2.44
CA PRO A 320 -5.31 -12.93 2.81
C PRO A 320 -4.57 -13.88 3.74
N LEU A 321 -3.26 -14.02 3.53
CA LEU A 321 -2.38 -14.89 4.31
C LEU A 321 -2.26 -14.47 5.78
N LEU A 322 -2.42 -13.18 6.08
CA LEU A 322 -2.27 -12.64 7.43
C LEU A 322 -3.59 -12.60 8.21
N LYS A 323 -4.73 -12.54 7.51
CA LYS A 323 -6.03 -12.30 8.12
C LYS A 323 -6.92 -13.50 8.18
N TYR A 324 -6.87 -14.35 7.18
CA TYR A 324 -7.75 -15.49 7.05
C TYR A 324 -6.96 -16.79 7.20
N SER A 325 -6.83 -17.23 8.43
CA SER A 325 -7.06 -18.64 8.52
C SER A 325 -8.55 -18.82 8.20
N LEU A 326 -8.89 -19.62 7.22
CA LEU A 326 -10.24 -20.18 7.03
C LEU A 326 -10.74 -20.89 8.32
N ILE A 327 -9.90 -20.93 9.34
CA ILE A 327 -10.07 -21.55 10.63
C ILE A 327 -10.44 -20.47 11.66
N PRO A 328 -11.73 -20.38 12.10
CA PRO A 328 -12.26 -19.27 12.89
C PRO A 328 -11.55 -18.97 14.22
N TYR A 329 -10.85 -19.96 14.80
CA TYR A 329 -10.16 -19.82 16.10
C TYR A 329 -8.76 -19.23 16.02
N LYS A 330 -8.30 -18.86 14.83
CA LYS A 330 -6.96 -18.28 14.61
C LYS A 330 -6.97 -16.78 14.36
N LYS A 331 -7.98 -16.08 14.84
CA LYS A 331 -8.02 -14.62 14.79
C LYS A 331 -6.86 -14.04 15.59
N PRO A 332 -6.23 -12.96 15.10
CA PRO A 332 -5.23 -12.26 15.90
C PRO A 332 -5.90 -11.76 17.18
N ARG A 333 -5.26 -12.01 18.31
CA ARG A 333 -5.67 -11.45 19.58
C ARG A 333 -4.69 -10.36 19.99
N VAL A 334 -5.24 -9.23 20.37
CA VAL A 334 -4.48 -8.11 20.90
C VAL A 334 -4.78 -8.00 22.38
N ARG A 335 -3.74 -7.89 23.19
CA ARG A 335 -3.88 -7.67 24.63
C ARG A 335 -3.04 -6.49 25.07
N VAL A 336 -3.48 -5.83 26.10
CA VAL A 336 -2.73 -4.83 26.84
C VAL A 336 -2.60 -5.32 28.28
N GLU A 337 -1.38 -5.41 28.76
CA GLU A 337 -1.09 -5.71 30.16
C GLU A 337 -1.16 -4.41 30.94
N GLU A 338 -2.24 -4.22 31.71
CA GLU A 338 -2.52 -2.97 32.42
C GLU A 338 -1.46 -2.66 33.48
N GLU A 339 -0.91 -3.70 34.13
CA GLU A 339 0.08 -3.59 35.20
C GLU A 339 1.39 -2.88 34.74
N ILE A 340 1.76 -3.04 33.48
CA ILE A 340 2.96 -2.42 32.90
C ILE A 340 2.63 -1.31 31.90
N CYS A 341 1.34 -1.03 31.68
CA CYS A 341 0.90 0.05 30.81
C CYS A 341 1.06 1.42 31.50
N ILE A 342 1.88 2.29 30.97
CA ILE A 342 2.12 3.65 31.49
C ILE A 342 1.21 4.72 30.89
N GLY A 343 0.18 4.37 30.16
CA GLY A 343 -0.77 5.32 29.60
C GLY A 343 -0.23 6.27 28.53
N CYS A 344 0.88 5.94 27.86
CA CYS A 344 1.58 6.83 26.93
C CYS A 344 0.82 7.13 25.63
N ARG A 345 -0.32 6.51 25.36
CA ARG A 345 -1.21 6.66 24.20
C ARG A 345 -0.63 6.26 22.84
N ARG A 346 0.63 5.84 22.75
CA ARG A 346 1.28 5.51 21.46
C ARG A 346 0.52 4.46 20.66
N CYS A 347 0.01 3.40 21.31
CA CYS A 347 -0.78 2.36 20.66
C CYS A 347 -2.07 2.91 20.01
N VAL A 348 -2.71 3.91 20.63
CA VAL A 348 -3.89 4.60 20.09
C VAL A 348 -3.49 5.46 18.88
N GLU A 349 -2.42 6.24 19.00
CA GLU A 349 -1.97 7.17 17.95
C GLU A 349 -1.51 6.48 16.68
N VAL A 350 -0.85 5.32 16.79
CA VAL A 350 -0.30 4.62 15.62
C VAL A 350 -1.25 3.59 15.02
N CYS A 351 -2.36 3.26 15.68
CA CYS A 351 -3.27 2.24 15.19
C CYS A 351 -4.13 2.75 14.04
N PRO A 352 -3.92 2.29 12.78
CA PRO A 352 -4.70 2.76 11.65
C PRO A 352 -6.12 2.22 11.62
N ARG A 353 -6.50 1.39 12.60
CA ARG A 353 -7.81 0.73 12.67
C ARG A 353 -8.61 1.05 13.93
N ALA A 354 -8.11 1.98 14.76
CA ALA A 354 -8.74 2.39 16.01
C ALA A 354 -9.10 1.20 16.92
N VAL A 355 -8.16 0.27 17.09
CA VAL A 355 -8.35 -0.92 17.94
C VAL A 355 -8.37 -0.55 19.41
N PHE A 356 -7.68 0.52 19.79
CA PHE A 356 -7.45 0.92 21.18
C PHE A 356 -8.19 2.22 21.53
N ARG A 357 -8.57 2.34 22.78
CA ARG A 357 -9.05 3.57 23.44
C ARG A 357 -8.29 3.75 24.75
N MET A 358 -8.16 4.98 25.23
CA MET A 358 -7.69 5.23 26.59
C MET A 358 -8.84 5.19 27.56
N GLU A 359 -8.70 4.43 28.62
CA GLU A 359 -9.66 4.34 29.73
C GLU A 359 -8.92 4.17 31.06
N GLY A 360 -9.30 4.89 32.10
CA GLY A 360 -8.71 4.74 33.44
C GLY A 360 -7.19 4.95 33.53
N GLY A 361 -6.57 5.65 32.56
CA GLY A 361 -5.12 5.85 32.50
C GLY A 361 -4.34 4.78 31.73
N SER A 362 -4.97 3.68 31.31
CA SER A 362 -4.40 2.63 30.50
C SER A 362 -5.04 2.56 29.10
N ALA A 363 -4.41 1.82 28.19
CA ALA A 363 -4.99 1.55 26.88
C ALA A 363 -5.87 0.30 26.94
N GLU A 364 -7.09 0.40 26.44
CA GLU A 364 -8.05 -0.70 26.33
C GLU A 364 -8.25 -1.13 24.87
N VAL A 365 -8.43 -2.44 24.65
CA VAL A 365 -8.76 -3.02 23.35
C VAL A 365 -10.27 -3.00 23.14
N VAL A 366 -10.76 -2.06 22.34
CA VAL A 366 -12.22 -1.88 22.11
C VAL A 366 -12.71 -2.48 20.81
N GLN A 367 -11.82 -2.72 19.83
CA GLN A 367 -12.19 -3.20 18.49
C GLN A 367 -11.16 -4.22 17.96
N GLU A 368 -10.99 -5.33 18.70
CA GLU A 368 -10.03 -6.38 18.36
C GLU A 368 -10.23 -6.92 16.93
N ASP A 369 -11.48 -7.08 16.52
CA ASP A 369 -11.84 -7.57 15.17
C ASP A 369 -11.32 -6.69 14.03
N ARG A 370 -10.96 -5.45 14.30
CA ARG A 370 -10.35 -4.54 13.33
C ARG A 370 -8.83 -4.66 13.26
N CYS A 371 -8.21 -5.42 14.14
CA CYS A 371 -6.75 -5.55 14.17
C CYS A 371 -6.21 -6.12 12.86
N VAL A 372 -5.20 -5.48 12.28
CA VAL A 372 -4.56 -5.79 11.00
C VAL A 372 -3.19 -6.46 11.17
N VAL A 373 -2.82 -6.81 12.38
CA VAL A 373 -1.52 -7.42 12.68
C VAL A 373 -0.33 -6.63 12.10
N CYS A 374 -0.49 -5.31 11.94
CA CYS A 374 0.57 -4.45 11.42
C CYS A 374 1.72 -4.23 12.41
N ARG A 375 1.56 -4.66 13.65
CA ARG A 375 2.54 -4.54 14.72
C ARG A 375 2.94 -3.12 15.13
N SER A 376 2.36 -2.07 14.55
CA SER A 376 2.71 -0.68 14.91
C SER A 376 2.58 -0.40 16.40
N CYS A 377 1.49 -0.82 17.04
CA CYS A 377 1.27 -0.66 18.47
C CYS A 377 2.28 -1.44 19.33
N PHE A 378 2.64 -2.65 18.90
CA PHE A 378 3.67 -3.48 19.55
C PHE A 378 5.05 -2.79 19.47
N SER A 379 5.46 -2.38 18.26
CA SER A 379 6.78 -1.75 18.04
C SER A 379 6.93 -0.39 18.73
N GLN A 380 5.82 0.31 19.00
CA GLN A 380 5.85 1.62 19.66
C GLN A 380 5.55 1.59 21.15
N CYS A 381 5.27 0.42 21.73
CA CYS A 381 5.02 0.31 23.16
C CYS A 381 6.35 0.32 23.94
N PRO A 382 6.65 1.36 24.75
CA PRO A 382 7.94 1.46 25.41
C PRO A 382 8.12 0.45 26.53
N THR A 383 7.02 -0.05 27.11
CA THR A 383 7.05 -1.03 28.21
C THR A 383 6.78 -2.46 27.77
N GLY A 384 6.47 -2.66 26.46
CA GLY A 384 6.06 -3.97 25.98
C GLY A 384 4.66 -4.42 26.41
N ALA A 385 3.85 -3.51 26.99
CA ALA A 385 2.50 -3.83 27.47
C ALA A 385 1.54 -4.35 26.37
N VAL A 386 1.80 -4.04 25.10
CA VAL A 386 0.96 -4.49 23.98
C VAL A 386 1.51 -5.79 23.41
N THR A 387 0.71 -6.83 23.42
CA THR A 387 1.02 -8.13 22.81
C THR A 387 0.04 -8.46 21.69
N ILE A 388 0.55 -9.08 20.64
CA ILE A 388 -0.26 -9.52 19.49
C ILE A 388 0.01 -10.99 19.26
N PHE A 389 -1.00 -11.82 19.48
CA PHE A 389 -0.94 -13.25 19.23
C PHE A 389 -1.49 -13.53 17.83
N SER A 390 -0.64 -14.01 16.95
CA SER A 390 -1.05 -14.56 15.65
C SER A 390 -0.22 -15.80 15.37
N LEU A 391 -0.84 -16.84 14.80
CA LEU A 391 -0.15 -18.10 14.51
C LEU A 391 0.91 -18.02 13.40
N ILE A 392 1.02 -16.89 12.74
CA ILE A 392 1.97 -16.70 11.64
C ILE A 392 3.27 -16.05 12.14
N PHE A 393 3.27 -15.50 13.35
CA PHE A 393 4.38 -14.75 13.94
C PHE A 393 4.55 -15.04 15.44
N SER A 394 4.45 -16.30 15.82
CA SER A 394 4.86 -16.74 17.15
C SER A 394 6.38 -16.73 17.30
#